data_2d319466183a8b820be0fe99eff8e77a
#
_entry.id   2d319466183a8b820be0fe99eff8e77a
#
_cell.length_a   1.000
_cell.length_b   1.000
_cell.length_c   1.000
_cell.angle_alpha   90.00
_cell.angle_beta   90.00
_cell.angle_gamma   90.00
#
_symmetry.space_group_name_H-M   'P 1'
#
loop_
_entity.id
_entity.type
_entity.pdbx_description
1 polymer ?
#
loop_
_entity_poly.entity_id
_entity_poly.type
_entity_poly.pdbx_seq_one_letter_code
_entity_poly.pdbx_strand_id
1 'polypeptide(L)'
;RNGATVGGSVFGRFGFSDILTCMMVLDSYVELYKGGTVSLEEFAKMKYSRDILVRVIIKKDGRKAAYVSQRRSKTDFPLIAVAAAKKDDMWYISVGARPSKAALVTRPVQTGCELSAQAEEAVSMFSFGDNLRGSADYRKSLAEIYVRRLMEQLSGEEA
;
A
#
# COMPACT_ATOMS: atom_id res chain seq x y z
N ARG A 1 -15.57 12.83 7.03
CA ARG A 1 -14.92 12.66 5.70
C ARG A 1 -15.86 12.89 4.50
N ASN A 2 -16.89 13.70 4.66
CA ASN A 2 -17.92 13.87 3.62
C ASN A 2 -17.38 14.61 2.36
N GLY A 3 -16.30 15.37 2.47
CA GLY A 3 -15.69 16.09 1.35
C GLY A 3 -14.54 15.36 0.63
N ALA A 4 -14.17 14.16 1.10
CA ALA A 4 -13.08 13.39 0.47
C ALA A 4 -13.60 12.62 -0.75
N THR A 5 -12.80 12.59 -1.82
CA THR A 5 -13.07 11.80 -3.03
C THR A 5 -11.97 10.79 -3.29
N VAL A 6 -12.30 9.70 -3.97
CA VAL A 6 -11.29 8.70 -4.41
C VAL A 6 -10.26 9.37 -5.31
N GLY A 7 -10.72 10.16 -6.31
CA GLY A 7 -9.83 10.87 -7.22
C GLY A 7 -8.87 11.82 -6.49
N GLY A 8 -9.38 12.61 -5.54
CA GLY A 8 -8.54 13.51 -4.73
C GLY A 8 -7.52 12.77 -3.86
N SER A 9 -7.91 11.63 -3.28
CA SER A 9 -7.02 10.80 -2.46
C SER A 9 -5.91 10.15 -3.28
N VAL A 10 -6.19 9.76 -4.52
CA VAL A 10 -5.22 9.18 -5.46
C VAL A 10 -4.35 10.28 -6.07
N PHE A 11 -4.95 11.34 -6.61
CA PHE A 11 -4.21 12.42 -7.29
C PHE A 11 -3.29 13.16 -6.32
N GLY A 12 -3.75 13.40 -5.09
CA GLY A 12 -2.96 14.06 -4.05
C GLY A 12 -1.70 13.30 -3.63
N ARG A 13 -1.67 11.99 -3.81
CA ARG A 13 -0.53 11.11 -3.47
C ARG A 13 0.05 11.39 -2.08
N PHE A 14 -0.82 11.74 -1.13
CA PHE A 14 -0.41 12.00 0.24
C PHE A 14 0.06 10.73 0.92
N GLY A 15 1.09 10.83 1.77
CA GLY A 15 1.64 9.70 2.50
C GLY A 15 0.62 8.96 3.37
N PHE A 16 -0.39 9.67 3.87
CA PHE A 16 -1.47 9.15 4.69
C PHE A 16 -2.70 8.64 3.90
N SER A 17 -2.60 8.51 2.57
CA SER A 17 -3.71 8.04 1.74
C SER A 17 -3.94 6.55 1.90
N ASP A 18 -5.02 6.20 2.59
CA ASP A 18 -5.48 4.80 2.71
C ASP A 18 -5.80 4.21 1.33
N ILE A 19 -6.52 4.98 0.51
CA ILE A 19 -6.96 4.57 -0.83
C ILE A 19 -5.76 4.26 -1.74
N LEU A 20 -4.74 5.13 -1.74
CA LEU A 20 -3.55 4.88 -2.52
C LEU A 20 -2.84 3.60 -2.07
N THR A 21 -2.68 3.40 -0.75
CA THR A 21 -2.07 2.20 -0.19
C THR A 21 -2.84 0.93 -0.57
N CYS A 22 -4.17 0.95 -0.45
CA CYS A 22 -5.01 -0.18 -0.85
C CYS A 22 -4.90 -0.51 -2.33
N MET A 23 -4.98 0.50 -3.19
CA MET A 23 -5.01 0.31 -4.65
C MET A 23 -3.65 -0.10 -5.23
N MET A 24 -2.55 0.21 -4.54
CA MET A 24 -1.20 -0.16 -4.99
C MET A 24 -0.98 -1.67 -5.12
N VAL A 25 -1.66 -2.49 -4.33
CA VAL A 25 -1.54 -3.95 -4.40
C VAL A 25 -2.47 -4.59 -5.42
N LEU A 26 -3.36 -3.79 -6.01
CA LEU A 26 -4.26 -4.19 -7.07
C LEU A 26 -3.65 -3.86 -8.44
N ASP A 27 -4.10 -4.52 -9.50
CA ASP A 27 -3.73 -4.17 -10.87
C ASP A 27 -4.47 -2.88 -11.28
N SER A 28 -3.93 -1.75 -10.79
CA SER A 28 -4.58 -0.44 -10.85
C SER A 28 -3.83 0.54 -11.75
N TYR A 29 -4.59 1.36 -12.45
CA TYR A 29 -4.12 2.39 -13.37
C TYR A 29 -4.86 3.70 -13.11
N VAL A 30 -4.25 4.79 -13.51
CA VAL A 30 -4.89 6.10 -13.61
C VAL A 30 -4.89 6.56 -15.06
N GLU A 31 -5.98 7.16 -15.49
CA GLU A 31 -6.07 7.86 -16.77
C GLU A 31 -5.97 9.36 -16.49
N LEU A 32 -4.96 9.97 -17.07
CA LEU A 32 -4.72 11.39 -17.03
C LEU A 32 -5.17 12.02 -18.35
N TYR A 33 -5.75 13.22 -18.31
CA TYR A 33 -6.28 13.88 -19.50
C TYR A 33 -5.21 14.13 -20.58
N LYS A 34 -4.03 14.60 -20.18
CA LYS A 34 -2.89 14.82 -21.07
C LYS A 34 -1.89 13.68 -21.08
N GLY A 35 -1.67 13.06 -19.90
CA GLY A 35 -0.65 12.04 -19.71
C GLY A 35 -1.07 10.61 -20.11
N GLY A 36 -2.35 10.42 -20.50
CA GLY A 36 -2.85 9.10 -20.88
C GLY A 36 -2.96 8.13 -19.68
N THR A 37 -2.94 6.84 -19.97
CA THR A 37 -3.07 5.80 -18.95
C THR A 37 -1.69 5.34 -18.48
N VAL A 38 -1.47 5.41 -17.16
CA VAL A 38 -0.24 4.96 -16.50
C VAL A 38 -0.58 4.05 -15.32
N SER A 39 0.33 3.14 -14.94
CA SER A 39 0.13 2.32 -13.76
C SER A 39 0.08 3.20 -12.50
N LEU A 40 -0.66 2.74 -11.48
CA LEU A 40 -0.78 3.50 -10.24
C LEU A 40 0.59 3.63 -9.54
N GLU A 41 1.43 2.62 -9.67
CA GLU A 41 2.80 2.64 -9.13
C GLU A 41 3.66 3.72 -9.79
N GLU A 42 3.66 3.80 -11.11
CA GLU A 42 4.37 4.86 -11.85
C GLU A 42 3.81 6.23 -11.50
N PHE A 43 2.49 6.36 -11.49
CA PHE A 43 1.83 7.61 -11.13
C PHE A 43 2.23 8.09 -9.73
N ALA A 44 2.32 7.19 -8.74
CA ALA A 44 2.75 7.54 -7.38
C ALA A 44 4.18 8.12 -7.33
N LYS A 45 5.06 7.66 -8.24
CA LYS A 45 6.45 8.13 -8.35
C LYS A 45 6.60 9.42 -9.15
N MET A 46 5.66 9.72 -10.07
CA MET A 46 5.71 10.91 -10.93
C MET A 46 5.77 12.20 -10.12
N LYS A 47 6.43 13.22 -10.68
CA LYS A 47 6.33 14.60 -10.17
C LYS A 47 4.91 15.15 -10.38
N TYR A 48 4.50 16.10 -9.56
CA TYR A 48 3.24 16.77 -9.75
C TYR A 48 3.25 17.51 -11.11
N SER A 49 2.21 17.26 -11.89
CA SER A 49 1.96 17.94 -13.18
C SER A 49 0.59 18.63 -13.15
N ARG A 50 0.43 19.65 -13.97
CA ARG A 50 -0.87 20.32 -14.19
C ARG A 50 -1.69 19.46 -15.15
N ASP A 51 -2.28 18.40 -14.63
CA ASP A 51 -3.11 17.47 -15.38
C ASP A 51 -4.39 17.16 -14.60
N ILE A 52 -5.35 16.51 -15.23
CA ILE A 52 -6.61 16.10 -14.63
C ILE A 52 -6.63 14.57 -14.58
N LEU A 53 -6.86 14.01 -13.39
CA LEU A 53 -7.16 12.60 -13.25
C LEU A 53 -8.60 12.35 -13.68
N VAL A 54 -8.77 11.69 -14.83
CA VAL A 54 -10.07 11.40 -15.45
C VAL A 54 -10.75 10.25 -14.73
N ARG A 55 -10.02 9.14 -14.52
CA ARG A 55 -10.53 7.96 -13.82
C ARG A 55 -9.41 7.11 -13.20
N VAL A 56 -9.81 6.31 -12.22
CA VAL A 56 -8.99 5.21 -11.68
C VAL A 56 -9.55 3.91 -12.23
N ILE A 57 -8.70 3.07 -12.77
CA ILE A 57 -9.03 1.79 -13.39
C ILE A 57 -8.46 0.68 -12.52
N ILE A 58 -9.28 -0.27 -12.10
CA ILE A 58 -8.86 -1.47 -11.38
C ILE A 58 -9.26 -2.67 -12.21
N LYS A 59 -8.28 -3.46 -12.64
CA LYS A 59 -8.56 -4.71 -13.34
C LYS A 59 -8.98 -5.78 -12.35
N LYS A 60 -10.08 -6.46 -12.66
CA LYS A 60 -10.58 -7.58 -11.86
C LYS A 60 -9.85 -8.85 -12.31
N ASP A 61 -8.71 -9.13 -11.73
CA ASP A 61 -7.84 -10.24 -12.08
C ASP A 61 -7.92 -11.43 -11.10
N GLY A 62 -8.90 -11.38 -10.16
CA GLY A 62 -9.15 -12.45 -9.20
C GLY A 62 -8.19 -12.49 -8.01
N ARG A 63 -7.24 -11.53 -7.89
CA ARG A 63 -6.34 -11.51 -6.72
C ARG A 63 -7.11 -11.30 -5.43
N LYS A 64 -6.67 -12.01 -4.37
CA LYS A 64 -7.12 -11.77 -3.01
C LYS A 64 -6.28 -10.64 -2.42
N ALA A 65 -6.92 -9.68 -1.75
CA ALA A 65 -6.23 -8.55 -1.15
C ALA A 65 -6.83 -8.22 0.22
N ALA A 66 -6.00 -7.72 1.12
CA ALA A 66 -6.40 -7.26 2.44
C ALA A 66 -5.65 -6.00 2.85
N TYR A 67 -6.22 -5.25 3.77
CA TYR A 67 -5.70 -3.95 4.23
C TYR A 67 -5.86 -3.79 5.72
N VAL A 68 -4.86 -3.19 6.35
CA VAL A 68 -4.89 -2.80 7.76
C VAL A 68 -4.20 -1.45 7.96
N SER A 69 -4.63 -0.68 8.94
CA SER A 69 -3.94 0.54 9.34
C SER A 69 -3.96 0.72 10.85
N GLN A 70 -2.86 1.23 11.41
CA GLN A 70 -2.78 1.66 12.80
C GLN A 70 -3.03 3.15 12.91
N ARG A 71 -3.92 3.54 13.83
CA ARG A 71 -4.30 4.93 14.14
C ARG A 71 -4.37 5.13 15.65
N ARG A 72 -4.18 6.35 16.12
CA ARG A 72 -4.42 6.71 17.53
C ARG A 72 -5.91 6.78 17.86
N SER A 73 -6.72 7.27 16.93
CA SER A 73 -8.17 7.30 17.01
C SER A 73 -8.81 6.97 15.67
N LYS A 74 -10.09 6.62 15.65
CA LYS A 74 -10.87 6.22 14.46
C LYS A 74 -10.80 7.26 13.32
N THR A 75 -10.68 8.54 13.63
CA THR A 75 -10.71 9.64 12.67
C THR A 75 -9.34 10.25 12.36
N ASP A 76 -8.28 9.79 13.03
CA ASP A 76 -6.92 10.31 12.81
C ASP A 76 -6.31 9.78 11.50
N PHE A 77 -5.22 10.41 11.06
CA PHE A 77 -4.37 9.88 10.00
C PHE A 77 -3.68 8.60 10.45
N PRO A 78 -3.41 7.66 9.53
CA PRO A 78 -2.69 6.45 9.90
C PRO A 78 -1.26 6.77 10.35
N LEU A 79 -0.84 6.07 11.39
CA LEU A 79 0.54 5.99 11.83
C LEU A 79 1.35 5.13 10.87
N ILE A 80 0.73 4.03 10.44
CA ILE A 80 1.18 3.13 9.37
C ILE A 80 -0.05 2.56 8.66
N ALA A 81 0.03 2.33 7.37
CA ALA A 81 -0.99 1.68 6.56
C ALA A 81 -0.33 0.60 5.71
N VAL A 82 -0.88 -0.60 5.73
CA VAL A 82 -0.34 -1.77 5.03
C VAL A 82 -1.44 -2.42 4.21
N ALA A 83 -1.13 -2.75 2.98
CA ALA A 83 -1.96 -3.61 2.14
C ALA A 83 -1.11 -4.76 1.60
N ALA A 84 -1.72 -5.91 1.46
CA ALA A 84 -1.12 -7.05 0.79
C ALA A 84 -2.11 -7.67 -0.18
N ALA A 85 -1.60 -8.23 -1.27
CA ALA A 85 -2.37 -9.06 -2.17
C ALA A 85 -1.54 -10.26 -2.61
N LYS A 86 -2.23 -11.36 -2.87
CA LYS A 86 -1.64 -12.58 -3.43
C LYS A 86 -2.32 -12.90 -4.75
N LYS A 87 -1.50 -13.11 -5.77
CA LYS A 87 -1.96 -13.62 -7.06
C LYS A 87 -0.89 -14.54 -7.65
N ASP A 88 -1.32 -15.71 -8.08
CA ASP A 88 -0.41 -16.76 -8.52
C ASP A 88 0.66 -16.99 -7.43
N ASP A 89 1.91 -17.09 -7.77
CA ASP A 89 3.01 -17.26 -6.81
C ASP A 89 3.70 -15.94 -6.47
N MET A 90 2.95 -14.83 -6.42
CA MET A 90 3.49 -13.50 -6.14
C MET A 90 2.76 -12.79 -5.00
N TRP A 91 3.55 -12.20 -4.12
CA TRP A 91 3.11 -11.22 -3.13
C TRP A 91 3.23 -9.80 -3.69
N TYR A 92 2.18 -9.01 -3.50
CA TYR A 92 2.14 -7.57 -3.73
C TYR A 92 1.93 -6.89 -2.39
N ILE A 93 2.90 -6.13 -1.90
CA ILE A 93 2.89 -5.54 -0.55
C ILE A 93 3.06 -4.04 -0.70
N SER A 94 2.14 -3.28 -0.12
CA SER A 94 2.20 -1.82 -0.11
C SER A 94 2.21 -1.29 1.31
N VAL A 95 3.12 -0.36 1.58
CA VAL A 95 3.21 0.33 2.87
C VAL A 95 3.13 1.84 2.66
N GLY A 96 2.14 2.47 3.29
CA GLY A 96 1.92 3.92 3.33
C GLY A 96 2.14 4.49 4.72
N ALA A 97 2.03 5.80 4.86
CA ALA A 97 2.20 6.54 6.13
C ALA A 97 3.58 6.34 6.80
N ARG A 98 4.65 6.20 6.01
CA ARG A 98 6.02 5.88 6.46
C ARG A 98 6.96 7.00 6.95
N PRO A 99 6.73 8.28 7.04
CA PRO A 99 5.86 9.37 6.54
C PRO A 99 6.08 9.78 5.07
N SER A 100 6.31 8.88 4.22
CA SER A 100 6.37 9.08 2.76
C SER A 100 5.15 8.48 2.06
N LYS A 101 5.04 8.70 0.75
CA LYS A 101 4.00 8.12 -0.10
C LYS A 101 3.98 6.59 0.01
N ALA A 102 2.82 5.98 -0.22
CA ALA A 102 2.73 4.54 -0.36
C ALA A 102 3.69 4.06 -1.47
N ALA A 103 4.35 2.96 -1.20
CA ALA A 103 5.22 2.28 -2.16
C ALA A 103 4.81 0.81 -2.25
N LEU A 104 5.06 0.20 -3.40
CA LEU A 104 4.81 -1.20 -3.69
C LEU A 104 6.12 -1.98 -3.73
N VAL A 105 6.11 -3.16 -3.13
CA VAL A 105 7.14 -4.19 -3.27
C VAL A 105 6.45 -5.46 -3.76
N THR A 106 7.03 -6.09 -4.76
CA THR A 106 6.54 -7.36 -5.32
C THR A 106 7.59 -8.44 -5.07
N ARG A 107 7.18 -9.57 -4.50
CA ARG A 107 8.06 -10.70 -4.16
C ARG A 107 7.45 -12.03 -4.54
N PRO A 108 8.26 -13.00 -5.01
CA PRO A 108 7.76 -14.36 -5.19
C PRO A 108 7.38 -14.98 -3.84
N VAL A 109 6.40 -15.84 -3.85
CA VAL A 109 6.07 -16.70 -2.71
C VAL A 109 7.18 -17.73 -2.54
N GLN A 110 7.84 -17.74 -1.38
CA GLN A 110 8.92 -18.69 -1.11
C GLN A 110 8.34 -19.93 -0.42
N THR A 111 8.19 -21.00 -1.17
CA THR A 111 7.73 -22.29 -0.63
C THR A 111 8.77 -22.84 0.35
N GLY A 112 8.31 -23.27 1.53
CA GLY A 112 9.20 -23.81 2.59
C GLY A 112 9.90 -22.74 3.45
N CYS A 113 9.67 -21.46 3.20
CA CYS A 113 10.11 -20.36 4.06
C CYS A 113 8.93 -19.85 4.89
N GLU A 114 9.17 -19.60 6.19
CA GLU A 114 8.13 -19.05 7.06
C GLU A 114 7.64 -17.68 6.59
N LEU A 115 6.35 -17.42 6.72
CA LEU A 115 5.75 -16.13 6.35
C LEU A 115 6.33 -14.96 7.14
N SER A 116 6.78 -15.19 8.37
CA SER A 116 7.49 -14.20 9.18
C SER A 116 8.77 -13.70 8.49
N ALA A 117 9.61 -14.62 8.01
CA ALA A 117 10.85 -14.28 7.33
C ALA A 117 10.60 -13.59 5.98
N GLN A 118 9.59 -14.05 5.22
CA GLN A 118 9.19 -13.40 3.97
C GLN A 118 8.67 -11.96 4.22
N ALA A 119 7.93 -11.75 5.31
CA ALA A 119 7.42 -10.44 5.70
C ALA A 119 8.56 -9.48 6.09
N GLU A 120 9.50 -9.94 6.89
CA GLU A 120 10.69 -9.16 7.30
C GLU A 120 11.53 -8.76 6.09
N GLU A 121 11.79 -9.70 5.17
CA GLU A 121 12.51 -9.44 3.93
C GLU A 121 11.80 -8.37 3.09
N ALA A 122 10.49 -8.51 2.90
CA ALA A 122 9.70 -7.54 2.13
C ALA A 122 9.70 -6.16 2.81
N VAL A 123 9.57 -6.08 4.13
CA VAL A 123 9.55 -4.82 4.87
C VAL A 123 10.92 -4.15 4.88
N SER A 124 12.01 -4.90 4.83
CA SER A 124 13.37 -4.35 4.74
C SER A 124 13.62 -3.50 3.48
N MET A 125 12.80 -3.70 2.45
CA MET A 125 12.88 -2.92 1.20
C MET A 125 12.20 -1.54 1.28
N PHE A 126 11.50 -1.24 2.38
CA PHE A 126 10.89 0.06 2.60
C PHE A 126 11.75 0.93 3.52
N SER A 127 11.81 2.22 3.21
CA SER A 127 12.36 3.23 4.13
C SER A 127 11.28 3.74 5.07
N PHE A 128 11.61 3.93 6.33
CA PHE A 128 10.73 4.50 7.35
C PHE A 128 11.33 5.78 7.89
N GLY A 129 10.47 6.71 8.28
CA GLY A 129 10.87 8.00 8.85
C GLY A 129 10.16 8.32 10.14
N ASP A 130 10.69 9.28 10.85
CA ASP A 130 10.18 9.80 12.12
C ASP A 130 9.22 10.98 11.90
N ASN A 131 8.23 11.09 12.74
CA ASN A 131 7.45 12.32 12.93
C ASN A 131 6.75 12.31 14.29
N LEU A 132 5.95 13.34 14.58
CA LEU A 132 5.20 13.47 15.85
C LEU A 132 4.26 12.30 16.18
N ARG A 133 3.93 11.44 15.20
CA ARG A 133 3.04 10.29 15.38
C ARG A 133 3.77 9.03 15.81
N GLY A 134 5.03 8.87 15.46
CA GLY A 134 5.81 7.68 15.79
C GLY A 134 7.19 7.68 15.15
N SER A 135 8.08 6.88 15.73
CA SER A 135 9.44 6.67 15.24
C SER A 135 9.48 5.73 14.02
N ALA A 136 10.58 5.79 13.28
CA ALA A 136 10.87 4.90 12.17
C ALA A 136 10.88 3.43 12.60
N ASP A 137 11.53 3.12 13.72
CA ASP A 137 11.64 1.76 14.25
C ASP A 137 10.27 1.19 14.65
N TYR A 138 9.45 2.01 15.32
CA TYR A 138 8.09 1.60 15.68
C TYR A 138 7.22 1.31 14.44
N ARG A 139 7.33 2.15 13.40
CA ARG A 139 6.61 1.92 12.14
C ARG A 139 7.09 0.67 11.42
N LYS A 140 8.40 0.43 11.43
CA LYS A 140 9.00 -0.77 10.83
C LYS A 140 8.47 -2.03 11.53
N SER A 141 8.54 -2.09 12.86
CA SER A 141 8.03 -3.22 13.65
C SER A 141 6.53 -3.47 13.41
N LEU A 142 5.72 -2.40 13.35
CA LEU A 142 4.30 -2.54 13.02
C LEU A 142 4.08 -3.04 11.59
N ALA A 143 4.88 -2.57 10.62
CA ALA A 143 4.78 -3.03 9.25
C ALA A 143 5.10 -4.53 9.14
N GLU A 144 6.13 -5.04 9.81
CA GLU A 144 6.49 -6.45 9.87
C GLU A 144 5.33 -7.30 10.41
N ILE A 145 4.75 -6.88 11.54
CA ILE A 145 3.61 -7.59 12.15
C ILE A 145 2.40 -7.59 11.20
N TYR A 146 2.07 -6.45 10.59
CA TYR A 146 0.88 -6.36 9.74
C TYR A 146 1.07 -7.04 8.39
N VAL A 147 2.24 -6.95 7.76
CA VAL A 147 2.54 -7.69 6.53
C VAL A 147 2.40 -9.18 6.79
N ARG A 148 3.01 -9.72 7.87
CA ARG A 148 2.87 -11.12 8.24
C ARG A 148 1.41 -11.53 8.41
N ARG A 149 0.63 -10.82 9.22
CA ARG A 149 -0.79 -11.11 9.47
C ARG A 149 -1.63 -11.11 8.18
N LEU A 150 -1.36 -10.16 7.27
CA LEU A 150 -2.06 -10.12 5.99
C LEU A 150 -1.65 -11.29 5.09
N MET A 151 -0.38 -11.69 5.11
CA MET A 151 0.09 -12.86 4.37
C MET A 151 -0.53 -14.15 4.90
N GLU A 152 -0.60 -14.33 6.24
CA GLU A 152 -1.30 -15.44 6.90
C GLU A 152 -2.78 -15.49 6.48
N GLN A 153 -3.49 -14.37 6.59
CA GLN A 153 -4.91 -14.26 6.18
C GLN A 153 -5.12 -14.62 4.70
N LEU A 154 -4.24 -14.18 3.82
CA LEU A 154 -4.35 -14.39 2.38
C LEU A 154 -3.91 -15.80 1.94
N SER A 155 -3.10 -16.47 2.74
CA SER A 155 -2.72 -17.88 2.55
C SER A 155 -3.79 -18.86 3.02
N GLY A 156 -4.77 -18.41 3.79
CA GLY A 156 -5.77 -19.27 4.45
C GLY A 156 -5.23 -19.96 5.69
N GLU A 157 -4.07 -19.56 6.19
CA GLU A 157 -3.52 -19.95 7.48
C GLU A 157 -4.12 -18.98 8.51
N GLU A 158 -5.30 -19.31 9.05
CA GLU A 158 -5.84 -18.63 10.23
C GLU A 158 -4.99 -18.97 11.45
N ALA A 159 -4.59 -17.92 12.19
CA ALA A 159 -3.87 -18.03 13.44
C ALA A 159 -4.76 -18.49 14.60
#